data_21a4a45834eb26b3b5aba8e9bf3e6923
#
_entry.id   21a4a45834eb26b3b5aba8e9bf3e6923
#
_cell.length_a   1.000
_cell.length_b   1.000
_cell.length_c   1.000
_cell.angle_alpha   90.00
_cell.angle_beta   90.00
_cell.angle_gamma   90.00
#
_symmetry.space_group_name_H-M   'P 1'
#
loop_
_entity.id
_entity.type
_entity.pdbx_description
1 polymer ?
#
loop_
_entity_poly.entity_id
_entity_poly.type
_entity_poly.pdbx_seq_one_letter_code
_entity_poly.pdbx_strand_id
1 'polypeptide(L)'
;MHISTLTAVEAHAYRTLMLEAYEQAPDAFTTTADERRAEPESWWVRRIGSAEGLATSFGAWRDGHLLGTVALEYSAKPKTCHAALVLGMYVQPSARGTGVGLALMKAAIAAASCRPEIRSLNLTLTEGNAPALRLYRSVGFVAWGVQPEAIRTDAGLKGKVHMSLALQWPRAAAQP
;
A
#
# COMPACT_ATOMS: atom_id res chain seq x y z
N MET A 1 -15.58 -13.04 -2.00
CA MET A 1 -14.45 -12.15 -1.68
C MET A 1 -14.98 -10.89 -1.02
N HIS A 2 -14.41 -10.48 0.11
CA HIS A 2 -14.72 -9.20 0.75
C HIS A 2 -13.42 -8.47 1.12
N ILE A 3 -13.51 -7.15 1.26
CA ILE A 3 -12.42 -6.30 1.75
C ILE A 3 -12.81 -5.81 3.14
N SER A 4 -11.88 -5.91 4.08
CA SER A 4 -12.06 -5.36 5.43
C SER A 4 -10.79 -4.65 5.90
N THR A 5 -10.95 -3.73 6.83
CA THR A 5 -9.82 -3.20 7.58
C THR A 5 -9.25 -4.30 8.46
N LEU A 6 -7.93 -4.44 8.47
CA LEU A 6 -7.23 -5.37 9.34
C LEU A 6 -7.06 -4.76 10.74
N THR A 7 -7.17 -5.59 11.76
CA THR A 7 -6.96 -5.24 13.17
C THR A 7 -5.88 -6.12 13.78
N ALA A 8 -5.53 -5.90 15.03
CA ALA A 8 -4.55 -6.72 15.72
C ALA A 8 -4.89 -8.24 15.72
N VAL A 9 -6.18 -8.58 15.59
CA VAL A 9 -6.65 -9.99 15.52
C VAL A 9 -6.08 -10.68 14.27
N GLU A 10 -5.96 -9.95 13.17
CA GLU A 10 -5.46 -10.48 11.89
C GLU A 10 -3.93 -10.40 11.75
N ALA A 11 -3.20 -9.97 12.79
CA ALA A 11 -1.74 -9.76 12.71
C ALA A 11 -0.98 -11.01 12.25
N HIS A 12 -1.38 -12.20 12.70
CA HIS A 12 -0.74 -13.46 12.28
C HIS A 12 -0.97 -13.75 10.78
N ALA A 13 -2.21 -13.61 10.30
CA ALA A 13 -2.52 -13.82 8.88
C ALA A 13 -1.80 -12.78 8.00
N TYR A 14 -1.77 -11.52 8.44
CA TYR A 14 -1.04 -10.46 7.77
C TYR A 14 0.47 -10.73 7.70
N ARG A 15 1.09 -11.14 8.83
CA ARG A 15 2.50 -11.52 8.89
C ARG A 15 2.81 -12.64 7.90
N THR A 16 2.01 -13.70 7.88
CA THR A 16 2.18 -14.83 6.97
C THR A 16 2.13 -14.39 5.51
N LEU A 17 1.11 -13.59 5.14
CA LEU A 17 0.96 -13.06 3.78
C LEU A 17 2.13 -12.14 3.39
N MET A 18 2.60 -11.28 4.29
CA MET A 18 3.69 -10.35 3.99
C MET A 18 5.05 -11.05 3.90
N LEU A 19 5.30 -12.08 4.70
CA LEU A 19 6.52 -12.90 4.55
C LEU A 19 6.54 -13.60 3.19
N GLU A 20 5.40 -14.19 2.77
CA GLU A 20 5.24 -14.71 1.40
C GLU A 20 5.52 -13.61 0.36
N ALA A 21 5.01 -12.40 0.57
CA ALA A 21 5.20 -11.28 -0.36
C ALA A 21 6.68 -10.93 -0.55
N TYR A 22 7.45 -10.86 0.53
CA TYR A 22 8.89 -10.57 0.48
C TYR A 22 9.68 -11.69 -0.20
N GLU A 23 9.25 -12.95 -0.08
CA GLU A 23 9.89 -14.10 -0.73
C GLU A 23 9.52 -14.21 -2.22
N GLN A 24 8.23 -14.02 -2.55
CA GLN A 24 7.72 -14.23 -3.91
C GLN A 24 7.88 -13.02 -4.83
N ALA A 25 8.09 -11.83 -4.26
CA ALA A 25 8.24 -10.59 -5.01
C ALA A 25 9.33 -9.69 -4.38
N PRO A 26 10.57 -10.19 -4.19
CA PRO A 26 11.63 -9.45 -3.48
C PRO A 26 11.90 -8.08 -4.09
N ASP A 27 11.87 -7.95 -5.40
CA ASP A 27 12.12 -6.70 -6.12
C ASP A 27 11.03 -5.64 -5.88
N ALA A 28 9.85 -6.01 -5.37
CA ALA A 28 8.78 -5.05 -5.08
C ALA A 28 8.99 -4.30 -3.76
N PHE A 29 9.84 -4.83 -2.88
CA PHE A 29 10.05 -4.33 -1.52
C PHE A 29 11.49 -3.89 -1.31
N THR A 30 11.69 -2.94 -0.38
CA THR A 30 13.03 -2.46 0.01
C THR A 30 13.62 -3.24 1.18
N THR A 31 12.88 -4.21 1.71
CA THR A 31 13.24 -5.02 2.86
C THR A 31 13.18 -6.49 2.48
N THR A 32 14.08 -7.30 3.01
CA THR A 32 14.13 -8.74 2.79
C THR A 32 13.16 -9.50 3.70
N ALA A 33 12.84 -10.74 3.33
CA ALA A 33 12.03 -11.63 4.17
C ALA A 33 12.71 -11.92 5.52
N ASP A 34 14.05 -12.06 5.54
CA ASP A 34 14.81 -12.36 6.75
C ASP A 34 14.79 -11.20 7.75
N GLU A 35 14.97 -9.95 7.27
CA GLU A 35 14.81 -8.77 8.13
C GLU A 35 13.43 -8.72 8.76
N ARG A 36 12.37 -9.03 8.01
CA ARG A 36 10.99 -8.99 8.52
C ARG A 36 10.64 -10.19 9.39
N ARG A 37 11.24 -11.33 9.15
CA ARG A 37 11.03 -12.52 9.99
C ARG A 37 11.54 -12.32 11.41
N ALA A 38 12.60 -11.52 11.56
CA ALA A 38 13.19 -11.17 12.84
C ALA A 38 12.36 -10.18 13.68
N GLU A 39 11.37 -9.50 13.05
CA GLU A 39 10.54 -8.52 13.75
C GLU A 39 9.60 -9.18 14.76
N PRO A 40 9.44 -8.59 15.97
CA PRO A 40 8.52 -9.10 16.97
C PRO A 40 7.04 -8.92 16.55
N GLU A 41 6.16 -9.68 17.16
CA GLU A 41 4.70 -9.60 16.88
C GLU A 41 4.15 -8.18 17.06
N SER A 42 4.60 -7.45 18.07
CA SER A 42 4.21 -6.06 18.31
C SER A 42 4.53 -5.11 17.14
N TRP A 43 5.57 -5.41 16.36
CA TRP A 43 5.87 -4.66 15.13
C TRP A 43 4.79 -4.90 14.07
N TRP A 44 4.38 -6.15 13.89
CA TRP A 44 3.34 -6.53 12.91
C TRP A 44 1.99 -5.92 13.27
N VAL A 45 1.64 -5.91 14.56
CA VAL A 45 0.41 -5.26 15.05
C VAL A 45 0.43 -3.76 14.71
N ARG A 46 1.51 -3.04 15.01
CA ARG A 46 1.64 -1.61 14.68
C ARG A 46 1.60 -1.33 13.17
N ARG A 47 2.04 -2.27 12.37
CA ARG A 47 2.06 -2.14 10.90
C ARG A 47 0.66 -2.21 10.30
N ILE A 48 -0.24 -2.94 10.91
CA ILE A 48 -1.65 -3.08 10.49
C ILE A 48 -2.44 -1.82 10.81
N GLY A 49 -2.25 -1.27 11.99
CA GLY A 49 -2.90 -0.06 12.43
C GLY A 49 -2.23 0.51 13.68
N SER A 50 -2.12 1.82 13.77
CA SER A 50 -1.60 2.50 14.96
C SER A 50 -2.74 2.99 15.85
N ALA A 51 -2.50 3.03 17.15
CA ALA A 51 -3.43 3.59 18.13
C ALA A 51 -3.72 5.08 17.84
N GLU A 52 -2.74 5.80 17.25
CA GLU A 52 -2.87 7.20 16.86
C GLU A 52 -3.61 7.39 15.51
N GLY A 53 -4.07 6.30 14.87
CA GLY A 53 -4.76 6.35 13.57
C GLY A 53 -3.86 6.78 12.39
N LEU A 54 -2.54 6.64 12.55
CA LEU A 54 -1.56 7.01 11.52
C LEU A 54 -1.27 5.87 10.53
N ALA A 55 -1.85 4.70 10.73
CA ALA A 55 -1.78 3.59 9.80
C ALA A 55 -3.15 2.90 9.69
N THR A 56 -3.49 2.45 8.49
CA THR A 56 -4.68 1.64 8.23
C THR A 56 -4.35 0.63 7.15
N SER A 57 -4.55 -0.65 7.44
CA SER A 57 -4.33 -1.72 6.47
C SER A 57 -5.63 -2.40 6.09
N PHE A 58 -5.75 -2.80 4.83
CA PHE A 58 -6.90 -3.51 4.28
C PHE A 58 -6.49 -4.91 3.85
N GLY A 59 -7.35 -5.88 4.11
CA GLY A 59 -7.21 -7.25 3.68
C GLY A 59 -8.30 -7.66 2.71
N ALA A 60 -7.94 -8.43 1.70
CA ALA A 60 -8.87 -9.11 0.81
C ALA A 60 -9.01 -10.57 1.22
N TRP A 61 -10.23 -10.99 1.52
CA TRP A 61 -10.53 -12.30 2.08
C TRP A 61 -11.41 -13.14 1.16
N ARG A 62 -11.13 -14.43 1.12
CA ARG A 62 -12.00 -15.45 0.51
C ARG A 62 -11.93 -16.72 1.35
N ASP A 63 -13.09 -17.25 1.77
CA ASP A 63 -13.21 -18.49 2.53
C ASP A 63 -12.32 -18.55 3.78
N GLY A 64 -12.21 -17.43 4.48
CA GLY A 64 -11.37 -17.28 5.68
C GLY A 64 -9.88 -17.07 5.42
N HIS A 65 -9.43 -17.05 4.16
CA HIS A 65 -8.03 -16.85 3.78
C HIS A 65 -7.75 -15.42 3.32
N LEU A 66 -6.65 -14.83 3.81
CA LEU A 66 -6.17 -13.51 3.39
C LEU A 66 -5.41 -13.64 2.07
N LEU A 67 -5.96 -13.12 0.98
CA LEU A 67 -5.41 -13.24 -0.37
C LEU A 67 -4.55 -12.05 -0.80
N GLY A 68 -4.67 -10.93 -0.13
CA GLY A 68 -3.92 -9.72 -0.47
C GLY A 68 -4.13 -8.62 0.55
N THR A 69 -3.28 -7.61 0.50
CA THR A 69 -3.29 -6.47 1.41
C THR A 69 -2.82 -5.20 0.73
N VAL A 70 -3.19 -4.07 1.32
CA VAL A 70 -2.65 -2.74 1.06
C VAL A 70 -2.73 -1.92 2.34
N ALA A 71 -1.79 -1.03 2.58
CA ALA A 71 -1.78 -0.15 3.74
C ALA A 71 -1.73 1.32 3.32
N LEU A 72 -2.29 2.17 4.16
CA LEU A 72 -2.14 3.61 4.17
C LEU A 72 -1.33 4.02 5.40
N GLU A 73 -0.37 4.90 5.21
CA GLU A 73 0.37 5.56 6.28
C GLU A 73 0.17 7.06 6.17
N TYR A 74 -0.18 7.68 7.29
CA TYR A 74 -0.48 9.10 7.42
C TYR A 74 0.61 9.80 8.22
N SER A 75 0.83 11.07 7.95
CA SER A 75 1.82 11.87 8.68
C SER A 75 1.14 12.75 9.73
N ALA A 76 1.66 12.70 10.97
CA ALA A 76 1.27 13.62 12.03
C ALA A 76 1.93 15.01 11.89
N LYS A 77 2.89 15.17 10.98
CA LYS A 77 3.63 16.43 10.81
C LYS A 77 2.76 17.47 10.09
N PRO A 78 2.54 18.67 10.65
CA PRO A 78 1.62 19.68 10.07
C PRO A 78 1.90 20.03 8.62
N LYS A 79 3.16 19.99 8.19
CA LYS A 79 3.55 20.35 6.81
C LYS A 79 3.33 19.23 5.80
N THR A 80 3.08 17.99 6.23
CA THR A 80 2.95 16.81 5.37
C THR A 80 1.69 15.99 5.65
N CYS A 81 0.84 16.38 6.62
CA CYS A 81 -0.37 15.67 6.98
C CYS A 81 -1.44 15.62 5.88
N HIS A 82 -1.29 16.43 4.83
CA HIS A 82 -2.19 16.47 3.68
C HIS A 82 -1.93 15.35 2.65
N ALA A 83 -0.92 14.52 2.86
CA ALA A 83 -0.58 13.42 1.97
C ALA A 83 -0.48 12.11 2.75
N ALA A 84 -1.00 11.02 2.17
CA ALA A 84 -0.82 9.69 2.70
C ALA A 84 0.03 8.84 1.75
N LEU A 85 0.73 7.87 2.32
CA LEU A 85 1.55 6.92 1.58
C LEU A 85 0.80 5.59 1.44
N VAL A 86 0.70 5.08 0.21
CA VAL A 86 0.21 3.72 -0.08
C VAL A 86 1.40 2.78 -0.11
N LEU A 87 1.36 1.73 0.69
CA LEU A 87 2.45 0.77 0.82
C LEU A 87 1.94 -0.64 1.10
N GLY A 88 2.85 -1.63 1.10
CA GLY A 88 2.53 -3.00 1.46
C GLY A 88 1.51 -3.66 0.53
N MET A 89 1.38 -3.20 -0.72
CA MET A 89 0.48 -3.78 -1.70
C MET A 89 0.99 -5.14 -2.16
N TYR A 90 0.22 -6.18 -1.88
CA TYR A 90 0.50 -7.53 -2.34
C TYR A 90 -0.79 -8.30 -2.60
N VAL A 91 -0.77 -9.15 -3.61
CA VAL A 91 -1.83 -10.13 -3.92
C VAL A 91 -1.16 -11.46 -4.23
N GLN A 92 -1.59 -12.52 -3.56
CA GLN A 92 -1.11 -13.88 -3.79
C GLN A 92 -1.19 -14.24 -5.27
N PRO A 93 -0.21 -14.97 -5.83
CA PRO A 93 -0.18 -15.34 -7.25
C PRO A 93 -1.49 -15.99 -7.73
N SER A 94 -2.07 -16.89 -6.93
CA SER A 94 -3.34 -17.58 -7.21
C SER A 94 -4.57 -16.67 -7.32
N ALA A 95 -4.50 -15.47 -6.76
CA ALA A 95 -5.58 -14.48 -6.76
C ALA A 95 -5.36 -13.31 -7.73
N ARG A 96 -4.22 -13.27 -8.43
CA ARG A 96 -3.93 -12.24 -9.43
C ARG A 96 -4.86 -12.36 -10.63
N GLY A 97 -5.14 -11.23 -11.28
CA GLY A 97 -6.05 -11.20 -12.44
C GLY A 97 -7.55 -11.32 -12.09
N THR A 98 -7.92 -11.54 -10.83
CA THR A 98 -9.32 -11.71 -10.39
C THR A 98 -9.95 -10.44 -9.81
N GLY A 99 -9.28 -9.28 -9.94
CA GLY A 99 -9.78 -7.99 -9.44
C GLY A 99 -9.44 -7.68 -7.98
N VAL A 100 -8.77 -8.56 -7.24
CA VAL A 100 -8.39 -8.37 -5.82
C VAL A 100 -7.61 -7.08 -5.63
N GLY A 101 -6.57 -6.85 -6.43
CA GLY A 101 -5.74 -5.65 -6.32
C GLY A 101 -6.53 -4.36 -6.56
N LEU A 102 -7.44 -4.38 -7.54
CA LEU A 102 -8.29 -3.24 -7.81
C LEU A 102 -9.26 -2.95 -6.65
N ALA A 103 -9.83 -3.98 -6.05
CA ALA A 103 -10.73 -3.85 -4.90
C ALA A 103 -10.00 -3.27 -3.68
N LEU A 104 -8.78 -3.75 -3.38
CA LEU A 104 -7.92 -3.23 -2.32
C LEU A 104 -7.59 -1.74 -2.53
N MET A 105 -7.15 -1.37 -3.74
CA MET A 105 -6.84 0.03 -4.05
C MET A 105 -8.06 0.95 -3.95
N LYS A 106 -9.24 0.51 -4.40
CA LYS A 106 -10.48 1.27 -4.24
C LYS A 106 -10.83 1.47 -2.76
N ALA A 107 -10.68 0.46 -1.92
CA ALA A 107 -10.93 0.56 -0.47
C ALA A 107 -9.97 1.57 0.18
N ALA A 108 -8.67 1.50 -0.14
CA ALA A 108 -7.67 2.44 0.37
C ALA A 108 -7.97 3.88 -0.08
N ILE A 109 -8.29 4.10 -1.36
CA ILE A 109 -8.64 5.43 -1.89
C ILE A 109 -9.90 5.97 -1.19
N ALA A 110 -10.94 5.15 -1.03
CA ALA A 110 -12.16 5.54 -0.35
C ALA A 110 -11.90 5.96 1.11
N ALA A 111 -11.12 5.18 1.84
CA ALA A 111 -10.76 5.49 3.22
C ALA A 111 -9.97 6.80 3.35
N ALA A 112 -9.00 7.02 2.46
CA ALA A 112 -8.25 8.28 2.42
C ALA A 112 -9.14 9.47 2.08
N SER A 113 -10.11 9.30 1.16
CA SER A 113 -11.05 10.34 0.76
C SER A 113 -12.05 10.73 1.87
N CYS A 114 -12.26 9.85 2.85
CA CYS A 114 -13.07 10.16 4.03
C CYS A 114 -12.33 11.03 5.06
N ARG A 115 -11.03 11.25 4.89
CA ARG A 115 -10.23 12.12 5.75
C ARG A 115 -10.11 13.51 5.12
N PRO A 116 -10.72 14.53 5.71
CA PRO A 116 -10.79 15.87 5.11
C PRO A 116 -9.42 16.56 4.94
N GLU A 117 -8.43 16.16 5.74
CA GLU A 117 -7.07 16.69 5.64
C GLU A 117 -6.28 16.10 4.46
N ILE A 118 -6.63 14.88 3.97
CA ILE A 118 -5.84 14.21 2.94
C ILE A 118 -6.20 14.72 1.54
N ARG A 119 -5.21 15.24 0.85
CA ARG A 119 -5.31 15.83 -0.51
C ARG A 119 -4.72 14.94 -1.58
N SER A 120 -3.78 14.07 -1.22
CA SER A 120 -3.08 13.21 -2.16
C SER A 120 -2.67 11.89 -1.56
N LEU A 121 -2.61 10.87 -2.41
CA LEU A 121 -1.97 9.59 -2.13
C LEU A 121 -0.69 9.51 -2.94
N ASN A 122 0.38 9.04 -2.32
CA ASN A 122 1.66 8.81 -2.97
C ASN A 122 2.05 7.34 -2.83
N LEU A 123 2.75 6.83 -3.82
CA LEU A 123 3.36 5.50 -3.78
C LEU A 123 4.63 5.46 -4.61
N THR A 124 5.42 4.42 -4.37
CA THR A 124 6.55 4.06 -5.24
C THR A 124 6.44 2.61 -5.67
N LEU A 125 6.93 2.30 -6.87
CA LEU A 125 7.08 0.94 -7.34
C LEU A 125 8.44 0.78 -8.01
N THR A 126 8.98 -0.42 -7.99
CA THR A 126 10.26 -0.71 -8.67
C THR A 126 10.07 -0.65 -10.19
N GLU A 127 10.99 0.00 -10.86
CA GLU A 127 11.02 0.10 -12.32
C GLU A 127 10.98 -1.29 -12.97
N GLY A 128 10.14 -1.44 -14.02
CA GLY A 128 9.88 -2.73 -14.65
C GLY A 128 8.70 -3.51 -14.07
N ASN A 129 8.12 -3.11 -12.93
CA ASN A 129 6.91 -3.76 -12.39
C ASN A 129 5.66 -3.32 -13.17
N ALA A 130 5.52 -3.82 -14.40
CA ALA A 130 4.42 -3.46 -15.29
C ALA A 130 3.02 -3.81 -14.74
N PRO A 131 2.79 -4.95 -14.06
CA PRO A 131 1.49 -5.25 -13.47
C PRO A 131 1.06 -4.21 -12.43
N ALA A 132 1.95 -3.82 -11.51
CA ALA A 132 1.66 -2.80 -10.50
C ALA A 132 1.43 -1.43 -11.16
N LEU A 133 2.24 -1.05 -12.14
CA LEU A 133 2.07 0.20 -12.87
C LEU A 133 0.69 0.30 -13.55
N ARG A 134 0.24 -0.78 -14.20
CA ARG A 134 -1.10 -0.83 -14.82
C ARG A 134 -2.20 -0.70 -13.78
N LEU A 135 -2.08 -1.40 -12.65
CA LEU A 135 -3.05 -1.33 -11.55
C LEU A 135 -3.17 0.12 -11.03
N TYR A 136 -2.06 0.75 -10.69
CA TYR A 136 -2.10 2.11 -10.13
C TYR A 136 -2.62 3.14 -11.13
N ARG A 137 -2.23 3.04 -12.41
CA ARG A 137 -2.80 3.88 -13.48
C ARG A 137 -4.31 3.69 -13.64
N SER A 138 -4.82 2.47 -13.51
CA SER A 138 -6.25 2.18 -13.66
C SER A 138 -7.13 2.81 -12.57
N VAL A 139 -6.54 3.20 -11.43
CA VAL A 139 -7.22 3.91 -10.35
C VAL A 139 -6.82 5.40 -10.25
N GLY A 140 -6.14 5.91 -11.29
CA GLY A 140 -5.89 7.34 -11.47
C GLY A 140 -4.54 7.86 -10.98
N PHE A 141 -3.62 6.99 -10.53
CA PHE A 141 -2.27 7.46 -10.20
C PHE A 141 -1.48 7.86 -11.44
N VAL A 142 -0.76 8.96 -11.33
CA VAL A 142 0.11 9.52 -12.37
C VAL A 142 1.55 9.42 -11.92
N ALA A 143 2.43 8.88 -12.78
CA ALA A 143 3.87 8.89 -12.54
C ALA A 143 4.43 10.30 -12.78
N TRP A 144 5.25 10.78 -11.86
CA TRP A 144 5.83 12.11 -11.94
C TRP A 144 7.36 12.13 -11.87
N GLY A 145 7.99 11.00 -11.56
CA GLY A 145 9.44 10.92 -11.52
C GLY A 145 9.95 9.50 -11.35
N VAL A 146 11.22 9.31 -11.64
CA VAL A 146 11.96 8.08 -11.40
C VAL A 146 13.21 8.43 -10.60
N GLN A 147 13.40 7.79 -9.46
CA GLN A 147 14.65 7.83 -8.72
C GLN A 147 15.56 6.74 -9.31
N PRO A 148 16.70 7.09 -9.91
CA PRO A 148 17.61 6.08 -10.46
C PRO A 148 18.29 5.29 -9.36
N GLU A 149 18.67 4.05 -9.65
CA GLU A 149 19.48 3.18 -8.77
C GLU A 149 18.97 3.09 -7.32
N ALA A 150 17.65 3.11 -7.15
CA ALA A 150 17.00 3.23 -5.84
C ALA A 150 16.87 1.92 -5.07
N ILE A 151 17.03 0.78 -5.74
CA ILE A 151 16.95 -0.54 -5.12
C ILE A 151 17.93 -1.50 -5.79
N ARG A 152 18.59 -2.32 -4.99
CA ARG A 152 19.41 -3.45 -5.47
C ARG A 152 18.52 -4.68 -5.58
N THR A 153 18.58 -5.32 -6.74
CA THR A 153 17.90 -6.60 -7.04
C THR A 153 18.95 -7.61 -7.54
N ASP A 154 18.56 -8.87 -7.68
CA ASP A 154 19.44 -9.89 -8.25
C ASP A 154 19.85 -9.57 -9.70
N ALA A 155 19.01 -8.83 -10.42
CA ALA A 155 19.29 -8.36 -11.79
C ALA A 155 20.08 -7.04 -11.85
N GLY A 156 20.56 -6.52 -10.71
CA GLY A 156 21.29 -5.26 -10.59
C GLY A 156 20.49 -4.14 -9.96
N LEU A 157 20.97 -2.91 -10.10
CA LEU A 157 20.30 -1.72 -9.57
C LEU A 157 19.10 -1.35 -10.45
N LYS A 158 17.99 -1.03 -9.83
CA LYS A 158 16.76 -0.55 -10.50
C LYS A 158 16.29 0.76 -9.91
N GLY A 159 15.59 1.55 -10.70
CA GLY A 159 14.95 2.77 -10.25
C GLY A 159 13.66 2.50 -9.45
N LYS A 160 13.18 3.54 -8.78
CA LYS A 160 11.84 3.62 -8.20
C LYS A 160 11.02 4.65 -8.96
N VAL A 161 9.90 4.22 -9.51
CA VAL A 161 8.91 5.11 -10.11
C VAL A 161 8.05 5.69 -9.01
N HIS A 162 7.96 7.02 -8.94
CA HIS A 162 7.11 7.74 -8.00
C HIS A 162 5.79 8.10 -8.66
N MET A 163 4.69 7.82 -7.98
CA MET A 163 3.35 8.12 -8.48
C MET A 163 2.52 8.84 -7.42
N SER A 164 1.60 9.67 -7.87
CA SER A 164 0.63 10.33 -7.01
C SER A 164 -0.78 10.28 -7.59
N LEU A 165 -1.77 10.31 -6.69
CA LEU A 165 -3.18 10.49 -6.99
C LEU A 165 -3.69 11.70 -6.21
N ALA A 166 -4.15 12.73 -6.91
CA ALA A 166 -4.86 13.85 -6.28
C ALA A 166 -6.28 13.40 -5.89
N LEU A 167 -6.63 13.55 -4.63
CA LEU A 167 -7.99 13.33 -4.16
C LEU A 167 -8.80 14.60 -4.42
N GLN A 168 -10.00 14.44 -4.98
CA GLN A 168 -10.90 15.57 -5.20
C GLN A 168 -11.37 16.09 -3.84
N TRP A 169 -10.98 17.30 -3.52
CA TRP A 169 -11.58 18.06 -2.43
C TRP A 169 -12.88 18.67 -2.92
N PRO A 170 -13.99 18.58 -2.17
CA PRO A 170 -15.14 19.43 -2.47
C PRO A 170 -14.63 20.87 -2.50
N ARG A 171 -14.64 21.49 -3.67
CA ARG A 171 -14.32 22.91 -3.78
C ARG A 171 -15.23 23.64 -2.79
N ALA A 172 -14.64 24.28 -1.78
CA ALA A 172 -15.38 25.27 -1.02
C ALA A 172 -16.09 26.16 -2.06
N ALA A 173 -17.42 26.25 -1.97
CA ALA A 173 -18.17 27.14 -2.82
C ALA A 173 -17.44 28.48 -2.77
N ALA A 174 -17.03 28.99 -3.94
CA ALA A 174 -16.44 30.30 -4.03
C ALA A 174 -17.39 31.25 -3.33
N GLN A 175 -16.94 31.81 -2.20
CA GLN A 175 -17.69 32.89 -1.57
C GLN A 175 -17.72 34.06 -2.56
N PRO A 176 -18.89 34.64 -2.80
CA PRO A 176 -19.05 35.76 -3.72
C PRO A 176 -18.26 37.00 -3.25
#